data_52bb1dafc658207a4e658c8aa425a45a
#
_entry.id   52bb1dafc658207a4e658c8aa425a45a
#
_cell.length_a   1.000
_cell.length_b   1.000
_cell.length_c   1.000
_cell.angle_alpha   90.00
_cell.angle_beta   90.00
_cell.angle_gamma   90.00
#
_symmetry.space_group_name_H-M   'P 1'
#
loop_
_entity.id
_entity.type
_entity.pdbx_description
1 polymer ?
#
loop_
_entity_poly.entity_id
_entity_poly.type
_entity_poly.pdbx_seq_one_letter_code
_entity_poly.pdbx_strand_id
1 'polypeptide(L)'
;MIEVLPDMPEGVTGIRVSGRLRGDDLREFKPAMEELLKAGEIRIVEVVAPDYEGFGPGGLIEDLKLGLGALIWQHSAFKRIAVVSDKNWVAHALHAFAWMVPGELGLFGLDEFERAKEWAAG
;
A
#
# COMPACT_ATOMS: atom_id res chain seq x y z
N MET A 1 6.33 -9.85 -5.38
CA MET A 1 7.37 -9.39 -4.46
C MET A 1 6.96 -8.09 -3.79
N ILE A 2 7.22 -7.94 -2.51
CA ILE A 2 6.96 -6.71 -1.77
C ILE A 2 8.29 -6.19 -1.24
N GLU A 3 8.61 -4.93 -1.51
CA GLU A 3 9.84 -4.30 -1.04
C GLU A 3 9.50 -3.06 -0.22
N VAL A 4 10.23 -2.86 0.88
CA VAL A 4 10.16 -1.61 1.64
C VAL A 4 11.12 -0.63 0.99
N LEU A 5 10.61 0.54 0.62
CA LEU A 5 11.40 1.55 -0.09
C LEU A 5 12.19 2.43 0.88
N PRO A 6 13.47 2.70 0.58
CA PRO A 6 14.27 3.64 1.38
C PRO A 6 13.97 5.10 1.01
N ASP A 7 14.57 6.02 1.76
CA ASP A 7 14.58 7.46 1.45
C ASP A 7 13.19 8.11 1.35
N MET A 8 12.28 7.63 2.18
CA MET A 8 10.95 8.23 2.28
C MET A 8 10.96 9.42 3.24
N PRO A 9 10.04 10.38 3.06
CA PRO A 9 9.87 11.46 4.04
C PRO A 9 9.62 10.92 5.45
N GLU A 10 9.97 11.68 6.47
CA GLU A 10 9.73 11.30 7.84
C GLU A 10 8.25 10.99 8.07
N GLY A 11 7.98 9.88 8.73
CA GLY A 11 6.61 9.44 9.02
C GLY A 11 5.90 8.76 7.87
N VAL A 12 6.52 8.64 6.70
CA VAL A 12 5.93 7.98 5.52
C VAL A 12 6.61 6.63 5.30
N THR A 13 5.81 5.59 5.12
CA THR A 13 6.29 4.26 4.76
C THR A 13 6.08 4.03 3.27
N GLY A 14 7.15 3.68 2.57
CA GLY A 14 7.08 3.35 1.16
C GLY A 14 7.15 1.85 0.94
N ILE A 15 6.32 1.33 0.08
CA ILE A 15 6.35 -0.07 -0.35
C ILE A 15 6.22 -0.16 -1.85
N ARG A 16 6.79 -1.20 -2.44
CA ARG A 16 6.67 -1.50 -3.86
C ARG A 16 6.23 -2.93 -4.04
N VAL A 17 5.18 -3.12 -4.83
CA VAL A 17 4.69 -4.45 -5.18
C VAL A 17 5.00 -4.73 -6.64
N SER A 18 5.47 -5.94 -6.93
CA SER A 18 5.86 -6.35 -8.28
C SER A 18 5.53 -7.82 -8.52
N GLY A 19 5.40 -8.20 -9.78
CA GLY A 19 5.08 -9.55 -10.18
C GLY A 19 3.75 -10.01 -9.57
N ARG A 20 3.69 -11.26 -9.11
CA ARG A 20 2.55 -11.80 -8.40
C ARG A 20 2.84 -11.85 -6.91
N LEU A 21 1.91 -11.39 -6.09
CA LEU A 21 2.03 -11.46 -4.64
C LEU A 21 1.62 -12.85 -4.17
N ARG A 22 2.61 -13.64 -3.77
CA ARG A 22 2.41 -14.99 -3.25
C ARG A 22 2.27 -14.95 -1.74
N GLY A 23 1.75 -16.05 -1.16
CA GLY A 23 1.62 -16.14 0.28
C GLY A 23 2.94 -15.93 1.03
N ASP A 24 4.05 -16.43 0.47
CA ASP A 24 5.37 -16.26 1.08
C ASP A 24 5.79 -14.79 1.14
N ASP A 25 5.52 -14.03 0.08
CA ASP A 25 5.83 -12.60 0.03
C ASP A 25 5.12 -11.84 1.16
N LEU A 26 3.85 -12.15 1.35
CA LEU A 26 3.03 -11.51 2.38
C LEU A 26 3.44 -11.93 3.79
N ARG A 27 3.81 -13.20 3.99
CA ARG A 27 4.31 -13.67 5.28
C ARG A 27 5.62 -12.99 5.65
N GLU A 28 6.52 -12.78 4.69
CA GLU A 28 7.77 -12.06 4.91
C GLU A 28 7.54 -10.58 5.23
N PHE A 29 6.48 -10.00 4.69
CA PHE A 29 6.12 -8.61 4.94
C PHE A 29 5.46 -8.39 6.29
N LYS A 30 4.96 -9.44 6.94
CA LYS A 30 4.20 -9.34 8.18
C LYS A 30 4.89 -8.54 9.29
N PRO A 31 6.20 -8.72 9.57
CA PRO A 31 6.85 -7.91 10.61
C PRO A 31 6.82 -6.40 10.32
N ALA A 32 7.01 -6.02 9.05
CA ALA A 32 6.93 -4.62 8.65
C ALA A 32 5.51 -4.08 8.82
N MET A 33 4.51 -4.89 8.52
CA MET A 33 3.10 -4.52 8.71
C MET A 33 2.79 -4.32 10.20
N GLU A 34 3.29 -5.19 11.06
CA GLU A 34 3.08 -5.08 12.49
C GLU A 34 3.70 -3.80 13.06
N GLU A 35 4.89 -3.43 12.58
CA GLU A 35 5.52 -2.16 12.96
C GLU A 35 4.72 -0.96 12.49
N LEU A 36 4.19 -1.02 11.27
CA LEU A 36 3.35 0.03 10.72
C LEU A 36 2.08 0.22 11.56
N LEU A 37 1.46 -0.88 12.00
CA LEU A 37 0.26 -0.82 12.83
C LEU A 37 0.48 -0.23 14.21
N LYS A 38 1.72 -0.27 14.71
CA LYS A 38 2.07 0.32 15.99
C LYS A 38 2.26 1.84 15.90
N ALA A 39 2.43 2.37 14.69
CA ALA A 39 2.56 3.81 14.51
C ALA A 39 1.25 4.50 14.85
N GLY A 40 1.34 5.64 15.49
CA GLY A 40 0.15 6.41 15.83
C GLY A 40 -0.53 7.05 14.63
N GLU A 41 0.19 7.19 13.53
CA GLU A 41 -0.29 7.81 12.29
C GLU A 41 0.28 7.04 11.11
N ILE A 42 -0.59 6.59 10.21
CA ILE A 42 -0.18 5.78 9.07
C ILE A 42 -0.25 6.60 7.79
N ARG A 43 0.92 6.78 7.15
CA ARG A 43 1.06 7.43 5.85
C ARG A 43 1.84 6.46 4.95
N ILE A 44 1.27 6.12 3.81
CA ILE A 44 1.82 5.08 2.93
C ILE A 44 1.95 5.62 1.52
N VAL A 45 3.07 5.29 0.88
CA VAL A 45 3.23 5.40 -0.58
C VAL A 45 3.42 3.98 -1.10
N GLU A 46 2.46 3.51 -1.87
CA GLU A 46 2.50 2.18 -2.47
C GLU A 46 2.75 2.29 -3.97
N VAL A 47 3.90 1.81 -4.42
CA VAL A 47 4.25 1.79 -5.83
C VAL A 47 3.87 0.43 -6.41
N VAL A 48 3.01 0.45 -7.42
CA VAL A 48 2.63 -0.75 -8.17
C VAL A 48 3.50 -0.80 -9.42
N ALA A 49 4.47 -1.72 -9.44
CA ALA A 49 5.40 -1.83 -10.56
C ALA A 49 4.68 -2.22 -11.86
N PRO A 50 5.24 -1.86 -13.02
CA PRO A 50 4.62 -2.20 -14.31
C PRO A 50 4.39 -3.69 -14.51
N ASP A 51 5.22 -4.56 -13.93
CA ASP A 51 5.10 -6.01 -14.03
C ASP A 51 4.18 -6.64 -12.99
N TYR A 52 3.51 -5.84 -12.17
CA TYR A 52 2.58 -6.35 -11.17
C TYR A 52 1.39 -7.04 -11.83
N GLU A 53 1.11 -8.28 -11.40
CA GLU A 53 0.06 -9.12 -11.98
C GLU A 53 -1.02 -9.52 -10.97
N GLY A 54 -1.03 -8.92 -9.79
CA GLY A 54 -2.00 -9.26 -8.75
C GLY A 54 -1.50 -10.35 -7.82
N PHE A 55 -2.42 -11.14 -7.25
CA PHE A 55 -2.05 -12.19 -6.31
C PHE A 55 -1.64 -13.48 -7.03
N GLY A 56 -0.56 -14.09 -6.54
CA GLY A 56 -0.16 -15.44 -6.91
C GLY A 56 -0.70 -16.47 -5.92
N PRO A 57 -0.20 -17.72 -5.98
CA PRO A 57 -0.69 -18.79 -5.08
C PRO A 57 -0.58 -18.42 -3.61
N GLY A 58 -1.69 -18.53 -2.90
CA GLY A 58 -1.78 -18.22 -1.47
C GLY A 58 -1.77 -16.75 -1.13
N GLY A 59 -1.56 -15.86 -2.11
CA GLY A 59 -1.43 -14.43 -1.86
C GLY A 59 -2.69 -13.81 -1.28
N LEU A 60 -3.84 -14.09 -1.87
CA LEU A 60 -5.10 -13.53 -1.40
C LEU A 60 -5.43 -14.00 0.04
N ILE A 61 -5.19 -15.28 0.33
CA ILE A 61 -5.46 -15.83 1.65
C ILE A 61 -4.56 -15.20 2.70
N GLU A 62 -3.26 -15.06 2.41
CA GLU A 62 -2.32 -14.40 3.32
C GLU A 62 -2.63 -12.93 3.51
N ASP A 63 -3.09 -12.26 2.46
CA ASP A 63 -3.54 -10.87 2.53
C ASP A 63 -4.68 -10.72 3.53
N LEU A 64 -5.65 -11.62 3.46
CA LEU A 64 -6.77 -11.65 4.41
C LEU A 64 -6.29 -11.95 5.83
N LYS A 65 -5.30 -12.85 5.99
CA LYS A 65 -4.72 -13.18 7.29
C LYS A 65 -3.91 -12.04 7.88
N LEU A 66 -3.21 -11.27 7.06
CA LEU A 66 -2.50 -10.08 7.50
C LEU A 66 -3.46 -9.01 8.00
N GLY A 67 -4.73 -9.17 7.67
CA GLY A 67 -5.74 -8.25 8.15
C GLY A 67 -5.69 -6.88 7.50
N LEU A 68 -5.51 -6.83 6.18
CA LEU A 68 -5.73 -5.57 5.47
C LEU A 68 -7.10 -5.02 5.82
N GLY A 69 -8.06 -5.93 6.06
CA GLY A 69 -9.34 -5.54 6.63
C GLY A 69 -9.21 -4.90 8.01
N ALA A 70 -8.33 -5.43 8.87
CA ALA A 70 -8.08 -4.84 10.19
C ALA A 70 -7.41 -3.48 10.08
N LEU A 71 -6.52 -3.28 9.09
CA LEU A 71 -5.96 -1.96 8.79
C LEU A 71 -7.07 -0.97 8.47
N ILE A 72 -8.02 -1.36 7.64
CA ILE A 72 -9.17 -0.54 7.26
C ILE A 72 -10.01 -0.19 8.48
N TRP A 73 -10.14 -1.09 9.45
CA TRP A 73 -10.94 -0.88 10.65
C TRP A 73 -10.25 0.00 11.70
N GLN A 74 -8.95 0.23 11.61
CA GLN A 74 -8.23 1.15 12.49
C GLN A 74 -8.25 2.58 11.95
N HIS A 75 -9.44 3.10 11.80
CA HIS A 75 -9.72 4.36 11.09
C HIS A 75 -8.86 5.55 11.52
N SER A 76 -8.66 5.73 12.82
CA SER A 76 -7.99 6.93 13.32
C SER A 76 -6.50 6.96 13.00
N ALA A 77 -5.90 5.82 12.68
CA ALA A 77 -4.47 5.75 12.38
C ALA A 77 -4.14 6.18 10.94
N PHE A 78 -5.05 5.96 9.99
CA PHE A 78 -4.81 6.28 8.59
C PHE A 78 -4.96 7.76 8.30
N LYS A 79 -3.94 8.36 7.71
CA LYS A 79 -3.98 9.75 7.26
C LYS A 79 -4.03 9.84 5.75
N ARG A 80 -3.02 9.31 5.06
CA ARG A 80 -2.95 9.35 3.60
C ARG A 80 -2.34 8.07 3.03
N ILE A 81 -2.91 7.61 1.94
CA ILE A 81 -2.39 6.49 1.18
C ILE A 81 -2.25 6.97 -0.27
N ALA A 82 -1.00 7.07 -0.74
CA ALA A 82 -0.71 7.41 -2.12
C ALA A 82 -0.41 6.13 -2.89
N VAL A 83 -1.15 5.87 -3.95
CA VAL A 83 -0.91 4.73 -4.82
C VAL A 83 -0.34 5.23 -6.14
N VAL A 84 0.85 4.73 -6.48
CA VAL A 84 1.59 5.10 -7.68
C VAL A 84 1.51 3.94 -8.67
N SER A 85 0.80 4.12 -9.78
CA SER A 85 0.52 3.03 -10.72
C SER A 85 0.22 3.58 -12.11
N ASP A 86 0.53 2.79 -13.14
CA ASP A 86 0.11 3.05 -14.51
C ASP A 86 -1.04 2.13 -14.94
N LYS A 87 -1.57 1.31 -14.04
CA LYS A 87 -2.57 0.30 -14.38
C LYS A 87 -3.99 0.81 -14.18
N ASN A 88 -4.79 0.77 -15.26
CA ASN A 88 -6.19 1.22 -15.22
C ASN A 88 -7.05 0.41 -14.24
N TRP A 89 -6.83 -0.90 -14.16
CA TRP A 89 -7.65 -1.72 -13.26
C TRP A 89 -7.38 -1.40 -11.79
N VAL A 90 -6.15 -1.00 -11.46
CA VAL A 90 -5.82 -0.56 -10.10
C VAL A 90 -6.59 0.71 -9.77
N ALA A 91 -6.61 1.67 -10.69
CA ALA A 91 -7.37 2.92 -10.52
C ALA A 91 -8.85 2.62 -10.31
N HIS A 92 -9.43 1.75 -11.14
CA HIS A 92 -10.85 1.38 -11.03
C HIS A 92 -11.16 0.70 -9.70
N ALA A 93 -10.32 -0.22 -9.26
CA ALA A 93 -10.51 -0.90 -7.98
C ALA A 93 -10.45 0.08 -6.81
N LEU A 94 -9.49 1.00 -6.83
CA LEU A 94 -9.35 2.00 -5.78
C LEU A 94 -10.52 2.97 -5.75
N HIS A 95 -11.02 3.40 -6.91
CA HIS A 95 -12.22 4.24 -6.97
C HIS A 95 -13.43 3.52 -6.39
N ALA A 96 -13.58 2.23 -6.69
CA ALA A 96 -14.70 1.45 -6.18
C ALA A 96 -14.66 1.28 -4.66
N PHE A 97 -13.47 1.21 -4.06
CA PHE A 97 -13.30 0.94 -2.63
C PHE A 97 -12.83 2.15 -1.82
N ALA A 98 -12.66 3.31 -2.45
CA ALA A 98 -12.15 4.52 -1.77
C ALA A 98 -13.00 4.91 -0.56
N TRP A 99 -14.31 4.73 -0.63
CA TRP A 99 -15.22 5.06 0.46
C TRP A 99 -15.01 4.18 1.71
N MET A 100 -14.38 3.02 1.53
CA MET A 100 -14.07 2.11 2.65
C MET A 100 -12.76 2.44 3.35
N VAL A 101 -11.91 3.24 2.71
CA VAL A 101 -10.60 3.57 3.25
C VAL A 101 -10.72 4.79 4.17
N PRO A 102 -10.36 4.67 5.44
CA PRO A 102 -10.32 5.84 6.32
C PRO A 102 -9.14 6.72 5.93
N GLY A 103 -9.33 8.03 5.97
CA GLY A 103 -8.30 8.97 5.54
C GLY A 103 -8.40 9.29 4.06
N GLU A 104 -7.33 9.85 3.50
CA GLU A 104 -7.28 10.28 2.11
C GLU A 104 -6.53 9.29 1.23
N LEU A 105 -7.12 9.00 0.08
CA LEU A 105 -6.52 8.12 -0.93
C LEU A 105 -6.19 8.95 -2.17
N GLY A 106 -4.93 8.93 -2.58
CA GLY A 106 -4.47 9.64 -3.77
C GLY A 106 -3.93 8.67 -4.81
N LEU A 107 -4.20 8.96 -6.09
CA LEU A 107 -3.68 8.19 -7.22
C LEU A 107 -2.67 9.03 -7.98
N PHE A 108 -1.52 8.42 -8.28
CA PHE A 108 -0.43 9.08 -9.00
C PHE A 108 0.10 8.16 -10.10
N GLY A 109 0.63 8.74 -11.17
CA GLY A 109 1.31 7.98 -12.21
C GLY A 109 2.72 7.58 -11.77
N LEU A 110 3.33 6.64 -12.48
CA LEU A 110 4.69 6.20 -12.18
C LEU A 110 5.73 7.33 -12.27
N ASP A 111 5.46 8.33 -13.10
CA ASP A 111 6.32 9.52 -13.25
C ASP A 111 6.06 10.58 -12.19
N GLU A 112 5.14 10.33 -11.27
CA GLU A 112 4.75 11.27 -10.23
C GLU A 112 5.15 10.78 -8.82
N PHE A 113 6.12 9.90 -8.74
CA PHE A 113 6.53 9.30 -7.46
C PHE A 113 6.94 10.36 -6.43
N GLU A 114 7.71 11.37 -6.83
CA GLU A 114 8.13 12.43 -5.91
C GLU A 114 6.93 13.25 -5.40
N ARG A 115 5.96 13.50 -6.26
CA ARG A 115 4.72 14.19 -5.86
C ARG A 115 3.92 13.34 -4.88
N ALA A 116 3.87 12.03 -5.10
CA ALA A 116 3.19 11.11 -4.20
C ALA A 116 3.80 11.14 -2.80
N LYS A 117 5.13 11.16 -2.71
CA LYS A 117 5.85 11.25 -1.44
C LYS A 117 5.53 12.56 -0.70
N GLU A 118 5.56 13.67 -1.40
CA GLU A 118 5.24 14.98 -0.82
C GLU A 118 3.79 15.03 -0.34
N TRP A 119 2.88 14.52 -1.14
CA TRP A 119 1.46 14.50 -0.78
C TRP A 119 1.21 13.62 0.45
N ALA A 120 1.83 12.45 0.52
CA ALA A 120 1.65 11.55 1.65
C ALA A 120 2.23 12.14 2.95
N ALA A 121 3.29 12.94 2.84
CA ALA A 121 3.92 13.60 3.98
C ALA A 121 3.13 14.81 4.49
N GLY A 122 2.35 15.43 3.63
CA GLY A 122 1.53 16.60 3.95
C GLY A 122 0.30 16.23 4.73
#